data_7ef452a5b50f564e89c3fdb7c1e44731
#
_entry.id   7ef452a5b50f564e89c3fdb7c1e44731
#
_cell.length_a   1.000
_cell.length_b   1.000
_cell.length_c   1.000
_cell.angle_alpha   90.00
_cell.angle_beta   90.00
_cell.angle_gamma   90.00
#
_symmetry.space_group_name_H-M   'P 1'
#
loop_
_entity.id
_entity.type
_entity.pdbx_description
1 polymer ?
#
loop_
_entity_poly.entity_id
_entity_poly.type
_entity_poly.pdbx_seq_one_letter_code
_entity_poly.pdbx_strand_id
1 'polypeptide(L)'
;MNLNYETVTGSQAEKPAELDTTSSVNYVYYRKNIKQIEQTDEQGNNTVKLWQYDEAKVTRQEYLQNCIDDNAQALADLAAMIGG
;
A
#
# COMPACT_ATOMS: atom_id res chain seq x y z
N MET A 1 7.99 9.66 -7.32
CA MET A 1 6.71 9.12 -7.82
C MET A 1 5.55 9.81 -7.11
N ASN A 2 4.60 10.31 -7.86
CA ASN A 2 3.41 10.93 -7.28
C ASN A 2 2.33 9.88 -7.09
N LEU A 3 1.86 9.74 -5.86
CA LEU A 3 0.82 8.77 -5.52
C LEU A 3 -0.51 9.49 -5.33
N ASN A 4 -1.53 9.01 -6.01
CA ASN A 4 -2.88 9.51 -5.85
C ASN A 4 -3.65 8.54 -4.97
N TYR A 5 -3.93 8.95 -3.74
CA TYR A 5 -4.63 8.10 -2.77
C TYR A 5 -6.13 8.32 -2.84
N GLU A 6 -6.87 7.22 -2.79
CA GLU A 6 -8.32 7.22 -2.70
C GLU A 6 -8.72 6.45 -1.45
N THR A 7 -9.76 6.91 -0.77
CA THR A 7 -10.29 6.20 0.40
C THR A 7 -11.09 4.99 -0.07
N VAL A 8 -10.72 3.83 0.44
CA VAL A 8 -11.32 2.55 0.06
C VAL A 8 -11.82 1.84 1.32
N THR A 9 -12.91 1.11 1.20
CA THR A 9 -13.44 0.28 2.27
C THR A 9 -13.50 -1.17 1.79
N GLY A 10 -12.90 -2.08 2.55
CA GLY A 10 -12.86 -3.50 2.21
C GLY A 10 -13.36 -4.37 3.35
N SER A 11 -14.00 -5.49 3.00
CA SER A 11 -14.58 -6.43 3.96
C SER A 11 -13.72 -7.68 4.16
N GLN A 12 -12.43 -7.51 4.37
CA GLN A 12 -11.53 -8.63 4.56
C GLN A 12 -11.30 -8.90 6.04
N ALA A 13 -10.98 -10.16 6.38
CA ALA A 13 -10.80 -10.56 7.76
C ALA A 13 -9.51 -10.01 8.37
N GLU A 14 -8.47 -9.89 7.58
CA GLU A 14 -7.15 -9.46 8.03
C GLU A 14 -6.86 -8.01 7.64
N LYS A 15 -6.03 -7.36 8.45
CA LYS A 15 -5.59 -5.99 8.17
C LYS A 15 -4.90 -5.92 6.80
N PRO A 16 -5.29 -4.98 5.93
CA PRO A 16 -4.61 -4.80 4.64
C PRO A 16 -3.13 -4.46 4.83
N ALA A 17 -2.29 -4.98 3.96
CA ALA A 17 -0.86 -4.67 3.97
C ALA A 17 -0.64 -3.24 3.47
N GLU A 18 0.33 -2.54 4.07
CA GLU A 18 0.69 -1.18 3.64
C GLU A 18 1.28 -1.17 2.23
N LEU A 19 1.99 -2.22 1.88
CA LEU A 19 2.53 -2.41 0.54
C LEU A 19 2.08 -3.79 0.06
N ASP A 20 1.29 -3.81 -1.02
CA ASP A 20 0.76 -5.04 -1.59
C ASP A 20 1.33 -5.24 -2.99
N THR A 21 2.22 -6.22 -3.13
CA THR A 21 2.87 -6.56 -4.40
C THR A 21 2.35 -7.88 -4.97
N THR A 22 1.39 -8.53 -4.31
CA THR A 22 0.96 -9.89 -4.65
C THR A 22 -0.46 -10.02 -5.14
N SER A 23 -1.35 -9.06 -4.85
CA SER A 23 -2.76 -9.13 -5.22
C SER A 23 -2.99 -8.95 -6.72
N SER A 24 -2.06 -8.35 -7.44
CA SER A 24 -2.18 -8.12 -8.87
C SER A 24 -0.85 -8.35 -9.55
N VAL A 25 -0.88 -8.90 -10.77
CA VAL A 25 0.34 -9.08 -11.58
C VAL A 25 0.76 -7.78 -12.26
N ASN A 26 -0.15 -6.84 -12.46
CA ASN A 26 0.10 -5.61 -13.20
C ASN A 26 0.29 -4.38 -12.33
N TYR A 27 -0.17 -4.43 -11.08
CA TYR A 27 -0.21 -3.26 -10.21
C TYR A 27 0.34 -3.58 -8.83
N VAL A 28 0.83 -2.52 -8.18
CA VAL A 28 1.25 -2.54 -6.78
C VAL A 28 0.42 -1.50 -6.04
N TYR A 29 0.00 -1.84 -4.83
CA TYR A 29 -0.86 -0.97 -4.02
C TYR A 29 -0.10 -0.45 -2.82
N TYR A 30 -0.13 0.86 -2.62
CA TYR A 30 0.35 1.52 -1.42
C TYR A 30 -0.85 1.92 -0.57
N ARG A 31 -0.83 1.58 0.70
CA ARG A 31 -1.94 1.86 1.62
C ARG A 31 -1.45 2.56 2.87
N LYS A 32 -2.24 3.51 3.35
CA LYS A 32 -1.94 4.26 4.57
C LYS A 32 -3.23 4.57 5.30
N ASN A 33 -3.10 5.05 6.55
CA ASN A 33 -4.24 5.40 7.40
C ASN A 33 -5.23 4.24 7.54
N ILE A 34 -4.70 3.02 7.68
CA ILE A 34 -5.50 1.80 7.77
C ILE A 34 -6.16 1.75 9.13
N LYS A 35 -7.48 1.69 9.15
CA LYS A 35 -8.26 1.60 10.38
C LYS A 35 -9.41 0.63 10.22
N GLN A 36 -9.84 0.06 11.33
CA GLN A 36 -11.03 -0.80 11.34
C GLN A 36 -12.26 0.04 11.67
N ILE A 37 -13.32 -0.12 10.89
CA ILE A 37 -14.59 0.53 11.10
C ILE A 37 -15.68 -0.52 11.24
N GLU A 38 -16.81 -0.14 11.83
CA GLU A 38 -17.97 -1.01 11.96
C GLU A 38 -19.12 -0.42 11.17
N GLN A 39 -19.83 -1.29 10.45
CA GLN A 39 -21.00 -0.91 9.70
C GLN A 39 -22.17 -1.78 10.16
N THR A 40 -23.25 -1.14 10.57
CA THR A 40 -24.46 -1.82 11.00
C THR A 40 -25.50 -1.69 9.90
N ASP A 41 -26.29 -2.75 9.65
CA ASP A 41 -27.35 -2.70 8.65
C ASP A 41 -28.44 -1.72 9.08
N GLU A 42 -29.36 -1.40 8.15
CA GLU A 42 -30.43 -0.44 8.40
C GLU A 42 -31.35 -0.84 9.55
N GLN A 43 -31.46 -2.13 9.80
CA GLN A 43 -32.31 -2.67 10.85
C GLN A 43 -31.57 -2.81 12.18
N GLY A 44 -30.28 -2.60 12.18
CA GLY A 44 -29.46 -2.72 13.38
C GLY A 44 -29.22 -4.16 13.85
N ASN A 45 -29.53 -5.14 13.01
CA ASN A 45 -29.44 -6.55 13.38
C ASN A 45 -28.05 -7.15 13.17
N ASN A 46 -27.32 -6.65 12.19
CA ASN A 46 -26.00 -7.18 11.85
C ASN A 46 -24.98 -6.05 11.81
N THR A 47 -23.88 -6.27 12.50
CA THR A 47 -22.72 -5.37 12.44
C THR A 47 -21.56 -6.11 11.79
N VAL A 48 -21.00 -5.52 10.76
CA VAL A 48 -19.81 -6.05 10.08
C VAL A 48 -18.62 -5.15 10.33
N LYS A 49 -17.47 -5.76 10.48
CA LYS A 49 -16.20 -5.03 10.64
C LYS A 49 -15.56 -4.90 9.27
N LEU A 50 -15.20 -3.67 8.94
CA LEU A 50 -14.58 -3.33 7.66
C LEU A 50 -13.26 -2.63 7.90
N TRP A 51 -12.39 -2.67 6.92
CA TRP A 51 -11.15 -1.91 6.93
C TRP A 51 -11.31 -0.71 6.00
N GLN A 52 -10.98 0.47 6.51
CA GLN A 52 -10.96 1.68 5.71
C GLN A 52 -9.51 2.18 5.64
N TYR A 53 -9.06 2.52 4.45
CA TYR A 53 -7.70 2.95 4.24
C TYR A 53 -7.61 3.82 2.99
N ASP A 54 -6.53 4.58 2.89
CA ASP A 54 -6.21 5.31 1.68
C ASP A 54 -5.29 4.44 0.83
N GLU A 55 -5.64 4.28 -0.44
CA GLU A 55 -4.94 3.38 -1.35
C GLU A 55 -4.51 4.12 -2.61
N ALA A 56 -3.28 3.91 -3.01
CA ALA A 56 -2.76 4.37 -4.29
C ALA A 56 -2.32 3.17 -5.12
N LYS A 57 -2.72 3.13 -6.38
CA LYS A 57 -2.37 2.07 -7.32
C LYS A 57 -1.33 2.59 -8.30
N VAL A 58 -0.23 1.85 -8.44
CA VAL A 58 0.80 2.15 -9.43
C VAL A 58 1.03 0.93 -10.29
N THR A 59 1.57 1.12 -11.50
CA THR A 59 1.96 -0.02 -12.32
C THR A 59 3.15 -0.72 -11.69
N ARG A 60 3.27 -2.02 -11.93
CA ARG A 60 4.43 -2.78 -11.44
C ARG A 60 5.73 -2.22 -12.02
N GLN A 61 5.69 -1.71 -13.23
CA GLN A 61 6.86 -1.09 -13.86
C GLN A 61 7.31 0.15 -13.10
N GLU A 62 6.38 1.02 -12.71
CA GLU A 62 6.69 2.19 -11.90
C GLU A 62 7.26 1.80 -10.55
N TYR A 63 6.69 0.80 -9.91
CA TYR A 63 7.18 0.28 -8.64
C TYR A 63 8.61 -0.24 -8.77
N LEU A 64 8.88 -1.04 -9.78
CA LEU A 64 10.21 -1.59 -10.01
C LEU A 64 11.23 -0.49 -10.33
N GLN A 65 10.83 0.54 -11.07
CA GLN A 65 11.70 1.69 -11.35
C GLN A 65 12.07 2.43 -10.08
N ASN A 66 11.11 2.63 -9.17
CA ASN A 66 11.40 3.24 -7.88
C ASN A 66 12.33 2.39 -7.02
N CYS A 67 12.17 1.07 -7.04
CA CYS A 67 13.08 0.17 -6.33
C CYS A 67 14.50 0.24 -6.89
N ILE A 68 14.64 0.34 -8.20
CA ILE A 68 15.94 0.48 -8.84
C ILE A 68 16.60 1.80 -8.44
N ASP A 69 15.84 2.90 -8.46
CA ASP A 69 16.35 4.21 -8.06
C ASP A 69 16.79 4.21 -6.59
N ASP A 70 16.01 3.62 -5.70
CA ASP A 70 16.35 3.50 -4.29
C ASP A 70 17.61 2.64 -4.08
N ASN A 71 17.74 1.53 -4.80
CA ASN A 71 18.89 0.67 -4.74
C ASN A 71 20.15 1.36 -5.27
N ALA A 72 20.02 2.13 -6.36
CA ALA A 72 21.14 2.90 -6.89
C ALA A 72 21.63 3.93 -5.89
N GLN A 73 20.70 4.61 -5.20
CA GLN A 73 21.05 5.56 -4.14
C GLN A 73 21.77 4.87 -2.98
N ALA A 74 21.25 3.73 -2.55
CA ALA A 74 21.85 2.97 -1.46
C ALA A 74 23.26 2.47 -1.81
N LEU A 75 23.46 2.02 -3.05
CA LEU A 75 24.77 1.58 -3.52
C LEU A 75 25.75 2.74 -3.59
N ALA A 76 25.32 3.90 -4.04
CA ALA A 76 26.15 5.10 -4.08
C ALA A 76 26.60 5.51 -2.67
N ASP A 77 25.68 5.50 -1.71
CA ASP A 77 25.97 5.84 -0.32
C ASP A 77 26.94 4.83 0.30
N LEU A 78 26.74 3.55 0.04
CA LEU A 78 27.61 2.49 0.54
C LEU A 78 29.03 2.61 -0.05
N ALA A 79 29.14 2.88 -1.34
CA ALA A 79 30.41 3.07 -2.00
C ALA A 79 31.15 4.27 -1.42
N ALA A 80 30.46 5.35 -1.12
CA ALA A 80 31.05 6.53 -0.49
C ALA A 80 31.59 6.22 0.91
N MET A 81 30.92 5.37 1.66
CA MET A 81 31.35 4.96 2.99
C MET A 81 32.56 4.02 2.97
N ILE A 82 32.65 3.17 1.95
CA ILE A 82 33.73 2.17 1.84
C ILE A 82 34.90 2.72 1.07
N GLY A 83 34.65 3.44 0.00
CA GLY A 83 35.69 3.93 -0.90
C GLY A 83 36.45 5.16 -0.41
N GLY A 84 36.10 5.64 0.75
CA GLY A 84 36.79 6.74 1.41
C GLY A 84 36.50 8.06 0.88
#